data_4631789297638024759db92b1c81e16b
#
_entry.id   4631789297638024759db92b1c81e16b
#
_cell.length_a   1.000
_cell.length_b   1.000
_cell.length_c   1.000
_cell.angle_alpha   90.00
_cell.angle_beta   90.00
_cell.angle_gamma   90.00
#
_symmetry.space_group_name_H-M   'P 1'
#
loop_
_entity.id
_entity.type
_entity.pdbx_description
1 polymer ?
#
loop_
_entity_poly.entity_id
_entity_poly.type
_entity_poly.pdbx_seq_one_letter_code
_entity_poly.pdbx_strand_id
1 'polypeptide(L)'
;MRGKVIFIDVDGPLSWGTWDEGKVKIMEGTAHEFTIPYPWVKEDCDALSEIIKQTDARLVVSSDWRKHYTLSDLAMIFEHYGIGRWNIIDTTTHFNPKKKMSSSGDWDRACEIETWVKSFKPTNWISIDDMQLNLGYKSLGIAQFHHVQVNGDWGFGGKLRDKVDECVKKLNR
;
A
#
# COMPACT_ATOMS: atom_id res chain seq x y z
N MET A 1 -14.60 10.25 -6.40
CA MET A 1 -13.27 10.75 -6.84
C MET A 1 -12.98 10.13 -8.19
N ARG A 2 -12.64 10.94 -9.21
CA ARG A 2 -12.30 10.40 -10.54
C ARG A 2 -10.79 10.52 -10.71
N GLY A 3 -10.06 9.45 -10.52
CA GLY A 3 -8.60 9.40 -10.66
C GLY A 3 -8.09 7.97 -10.50
N LYS A 4 -6.81 7.78 -10.79
CA LYS A 4 -6.13 6.49 -10.63
C LYS A 4 -5.72 6.31 -9.17
N VAL A 5 -5.76 5.08 -8.67
CA VAL A 5 -5.44 4.76 -7.27
C VAL A 5 -4.49 3.57 -7.17
N ILE A 6 -3.56 3.67 -6.26
CA ILE A 6 -2.71 2.57 -5.80
C ILE A 6 -3.11 2.24 -4.36
N PHE A 7 -3.58 1.03 -4.12
CA PHE A 7 -3.67 0.47 -2.77
C PHE A 7 -2.29 -0.09 -2.42
N ILE A 8 -1.66 0.50 -1.41
CA ILE A 8 -0.29 0.16 -1.02
C ILE A 8 -0.25 -0.50 0.35
N ASP A 9 0.38 -1.68 0.43
CA ASP A 9 0.86 -2.20 1.70
C ASP A 9 2.22 -1.58 2.04
N VAL A 10 2.59 -1.59 3.30
CA VAL A 10 3.88 -1.07 3.78
C VAL A 10 4.87 -2.21 3.99
N ASP A 11 4.47 -3.19 4.79
CA ASP A 11 5.32 -4.35 5.09
C ASP A 11 5.40 -5.25 3.85
N GLY A 12 6.60 -5.54 3.40
CA GLY A 12 6.87 -6.23 2.14
C GLY A 12 7.17 -5.25 1.00
N PRO A 13 6.23 -4.41 0.53
CA PRO A 13 6.47 -3.49 -0.59
C PRO A 13 7.45 -2.36 -0.30
N LEU A 14 7.42 -1.76 0.89
CA LEU A 14 8.20 -0.58 1.25
C LEU A 14 9.15 -0.81 2.43
N SER A 15 8.87 -1.80 3.25
CA SER A 15 9.70 -2.16 4.38
C SER A 15 9.87 -3.68 4.41
N TRP A 16 11.11 -4.11 4.58
CA TRP A 16 11.45 -5.54 4.67
C TRP A 16 11.67 -5.96 6.10
N GLY A 17 11.35 -5.06 7.03
CA GLY A 17 11.18 -5.25 8.46
C GLY A 17 12.15 -6.18 9.14
N THR A 18 13.42 -5.82 9.24
CA THR A 18 14.22 -6.39 10.31
C THR A 18 14.08 -5.48 11.52
N TRP A 19 13.41 -5.96 12.57
CA TRP A 19 13.30 -5.27 13.86
C TRP A 19 14.67 -4.89 14.44
N ASP A 20 15.76 -5.44 13.88
CA ASP A 20 17.15 -5.20 14.27
C ASP A 20 17.72 -3.90 13.70
N GLU A 21 17.11 -3.28 12.69
CA GLU A 21 17.58 -2.03 12.08
C GLU A 21 17.28 -0.78 12.92
N GLY A 22 16.49 -0.95 13.97
CA GLY A 22 16.20 0.10 14.93
C GLY A 22 15.07 1.05 14.51
N LYS A 23 14.61 1.81 15.50
CA LYS A 23 13.50 2.76 15.35
C LYS A 23 13.93 4.00 14.57
N VAL A 24 13.04 4.52 13.74
CA VAL A 24 13.25 5.76 12.97
C VAL A 24 12.38 6.87 13.54
N LYS A 25 12.97 8.03 13.78
CA LYS A 25 12.25 9.23 14.17
C LYS A 25 11.68 9.94 12.96
N ILE A 26 10.39 10.21 12.99
CA ILE A 26 9.66 10.97 11.98
C ILE A 26 9.44 12.37 12.54
N MET A 27 9.65 13.41 11.72
CA MET A 27 9.54 14.81 12.12
C MET A 27 10.45 15.18 13.30
N GLU A 28 11.68 14.62 13.34
CA GLU A 28 12.64 14.85 14.42
C GLU A 28 12.85 16.33 14.72
N GLY A 29 12.86 16.68 16.00
CA GLY A 29 13.03 18.05 16.46
C GLY A 29 11.79 18.94 16.34
N THR A 30 10.63 18.41 15.95
CA THR A 30 9.36 19.15 15.89
C THR A 30 8.41 18.75 17.00
N ALA A 31 7.35 19.56 17.22
CA ALA A 31 6.27 19.24 18.17
C ALA A 31 5.44 18.01 17.74
N HIS A 32 5.63 17.52 16.52
CA HIS A 32 4.94 16.35 15.96
C HIS A 32 5.87 15.15 15.78
N GLU A 33 7.02 15.13 16.49
CA GLU A 33 7.95 14.01 16.45
C GLU A 33 7.29 12.73 16.97
N PHE A 34 7.43 11.66 16.21
CA PHE A 34 7.06 10.30 16.65
C PHE A 34 8.02 9.27 16.05
N THR A 35 7.88 8.02 16.44
CA THR A 35 8.82 6.96 16.08
C THR A 35 8.09 5.82 15.40
N ILE A 36 8.65 5.35 14.27
CA ILE A 36 8.22 4.11 13.60
C ILE A 36 9.15 2.96 13.97
N PRO A 37 8.68 1.70 13.92
CA PRO A 37 9.42 0.54 14.46
C PRO A 37 10.69 0.20 13.69
N TYR A 38 10.75 0.48 12.38
CA TYR A 38 11.87 0.16 11.50
C TYR A 38 11.86 1.05 10.25
N PRO A 39 13.01 1.21 9.56
CA PRO A 39 13.10 2.02 8.36
C PRO A 39 12.37 1.38 7.16
N TRP A 40 11.99 2.22 6.21
CA TRP A 40 11.55 1.78 4.89
C TRP A 40 12.72 1.76 3.92
N VAL A 41 12.62 0.94 2.90
CA VAL A 41 13.64 0.78 1.85
C VAL A 41 13.55 1.94 0.86
N LYS A 42 14.61 2.73 0.82
CA LYS A 42 14.63 3.95 -0.01
C LYS A 42 14.38 3.67 -1.48
N GLU A 43 14.97 2.63 -2.04
CA GLU A 43 14.85 2.25 -3.44
C GLU A 43 13.39 1.91 -3.82
N ASP A 44 12.64 1.27 -2.92
CA ASP A 44 11.24 0.94 -3.13
C ASP A 44 10.33 2.16 -2.95
N CYS A 45 10.68 3.07 -2.02
CA CYS A 45 10.00 4.36 -1.89
C CYS A 45 10.23 5.25 -3.13
N ASP A 46 11.44 5.28 -3.66
CA ASP A 46 11.77 5.98 -4.91
C ASP A 46 10.99 5.37 -6.09
N ALA A 47 10.88 4.04 -6.15
CA ALA A 47 10.09 3.35 -7.16
C ALA A 47 8.61 3.70 -7.09
N LEU A 48 8.02 3.75 -5.89
CA LEU A 48 6.62 4.18 -5.70
C LEU A 48 6.43 5.64 -6.14
N SER A 49 7.37 6.52 -5.79
CA SER A 49 7.36 7.92 -6.23
C SER A 49 7.42 8.04 -7.75
N GLU A 50 8.20 7.20 -8.43
CA GLU A 50 8.30 7.13 -9.88
C GLU A 50 6.98 6.67 -10.52
N ILE A 51 6.33 5.63 -9.99
CA ILE A 51 5.02 5.16 -10.45
C ILE A 51 3.98 6.28 -10.35
N ILE A 52 3.94 6.99 -9.20
CA ILE A 52 3.02 8.11 -9.00
C ILE A 52 3.25 9.21 -10.04
N LYS A 53 4.50 9.61 -10.29
CA LYS A 53 4.85 10.64 -11.28
C LYS A 53 4.44 10.26 -12.70
N GLN A 54 4.58 9.00 -13.07
CA GLN A 54 4.27 8.52 -14.43
C GLN A 54 2.76 8.29 -14.66
N THR A 55 1.97 8.15 -13.59
CA THR A 55 0.56 7.74 -13.71
C THR A 55 -0.43 8.76 -13.18
N ASP A 56 0.04 9.74 -12.41
CA ASP A 56 -0.78 10.67 -11.60
C ASP A 56 -1.75 9.94 -10.64
N ALA A 57 -1.36 8.74 -10.21
CA ALA A 57 -2.15 7.95 -9.25
C ALA A 57 -2.01 8.51 -7.83
N ARG A 58 -3.05 8.32 -7.02
CA ARG A 58 -3.06 8.64 -5.58
C ARG A 58 -2.96 7.36 -4.77
N LEU A 59 -2.51 7.48 -3.54
CA LEU A 59 -2.32 6.36 -2.63
C LEU A 59 -3.48 6.22 -1.65
N VAL A 60 -3.93 4.98 -1.49
CA VAL A 60 -4.79 4.54 -0.38
C VAL A 60 -4.00 3.49 0.39
N VAL A 61 -3.73 3.74 1.66
CA VAL A 61 -2.94 2.80 2.47
C VAL A 61 -3.82 1.62 2.86
N SER A 62 -3.42 0.44 2.38
CA SER A 62 -4.07 -0.86 2.63
C SER A 62 -3.14 -1.75 3.44
N SER A 63 -2.66 -1.26 4.57
CA SER A 63 -1.68 -1.90 5.43
C SER A 63 -2.18 -1.95 6.88
N ASP A 64 -1.67 -2.88 7.65
CA ASP A 64 -1.93 -2.93 9.11
C ASP A 64 -1.38 -1.70 9.84
N TRP A 65 -0.50 -0.94 9.25
CA TRP A 65 -0.02 0.34 9.76
C TRP A 65 -1.16 1.34 10.07
N ARG A 66 -2.27 1.30 9.31
CA ARG A 66 -3.48 2.11 9.57
C ARG A 66 -4.16 1.83 10.91
N LYS A 67 -3.80 0.74 11.59
CA LYS A 67 -4.28 0.41 12.93
C LYS A 67 -3.55 1.18 14.03
N HIS A 68 -2.35 1.66 13.73
CA HIS A 68 -1.42 2.27 14.68
C HIS A 68 -1.18 3.74 14.40
N TYR A 69 -1.38 4.18 13.16
CA TYR A 69 -1.12 5.54 12.69
C TYR A 69 -2.35 6.14 12.05
N THR A 70 -2.62 7.42 12.33
CA THR A 70 -3.67 8.18 11.65
C THR A 70 -3.30 8.43 10.19
N LEU A 71 -4.27 8.84 9.35
CA LEU A 71 -3.99 9.23 7.96
C LEU A 71 -2.94 10.35 7.89
N SER A 72 -2.97 11.30 8.84
CA SER A 72 -1.99 12.37 8.94
C SER A 72 -0.59 11.85 9.26
N ASP A 73 -0.48 10.91 10.21
CA ASP A 73 0.81 10.30 10.58
C ASP A 73 1.38 9.52 9.40
N LEU A 74 0.54 8.73 8.72
CA LEU A 74 0.94 8.00 7.51
C LEU A 74 1.45 8.97 6.44
N ALA A 75 0.75 10.06 6.19
CA ALA A 75 1.18 11.07 5.21
C ALA A 75 2.53 11.69 5.58
N MET A 76 2.81 11.92 6.88
CA MET A 76 4.12 12.39 7.35
C MET A 76 5.22 11.33 7.18
N ILE A 77 4.91 10.06 7.43
CA ILE A 77 5.85 8.95 7.19
C ILE A 77 6.21 8.89 5.70
N PHE A 78 5.22 8.87 4.81
CA PHE A 78 5.46 8.84 3.36
C PHE A 78 6.31 10.04 2.91
N GLU A 79 6.04 11.24 3.44
CA GLU A 79 6.82 12.45 3.13
C GLU A 79 8.26 12.35 3.60
N HIS A 80 8.52 11.75 4.77
CA HIS A 80 9.88 11.48 5.25
C HIS A 80 10.69 10.62 4.26
N TYR A 81 10.02 9.71 3.57
CA TYR A 81 10.62 8.86 2.52
C TYR A 81 10.49 9.42 1.09
N GLY A 82 10.19 10.71 0.95
CA GLY A 82 10.21 11.42 -0.34
C GLY A 82 8.93 11.30 -1.17
N ILE A 83 7.85 10.76 -0.60
CA ILE A 83 6.54 10.68 -1.26
C ILE A 83 5.65 11.78 -0.70
N GLY A 84 5.35 12.80 -1.50
CA GLY A 84 4.60 13.98 -1.04
C GLY A 84 3.28 13.61 -0.36
N ARG A 85 3.03 14.21 0.83
CA ARG A 85 1.86 13.91 1.69
C ARG A 85 0.52 14.03 0.98
N TRP A 86 0.40 14.92 0.00
CA TRP A 86 -0.81 15.11 -0.81
C TRP A 86 -1.18 13.93 -1.70
N ASN A 87 -0.26 12.97 -1.89
CA ASN A 87 -0.54 11.74 -2.62
C ASN A 87 -1.32 10.74 -1.78
N ILE A 88 -1.23 10.81 -0.44
CA ILE A 88 -1.92 9.92 0.48
C ILE A 88 -3.32 10.48 0.74
N ILE A 89 -4.34 9.83 0.18
CA ILE A 89 -5.71 10.38 0.19
C ILE A 89 -6.65 9.67 1.15
N ASP A 90 -6.36 8.41 1.50
CA ASP A 90 -7.24 7.63 2.36
C ASP A 90 -6.53 6.37 2.88
N THR A 91 -7.22 5.63 3.73
CA THR A 91 -6.89 4.26 4.14
C THR A 91 -8.06 3.33 3.86
N THR A 92 -7.81 2.04 3.62
CA THR A 92 -8.92 1.07 3.61
C THR A 92 -9.49 0.93 5.02
N THR A 93 -10.82 0.75 5.12
CA THR A 93 -11.47 0.48 6.40
C THR A 93 -11.28 -0.97 6.80
N HIS A 94 -11.21 -1.23 8.12
CA HIS A 94 -11.17 -2.61 8.59
C HIS A 94 -12.42 -3.37 8.22
N PHE A 95 -12.24 -4.56 7.65
CA PHE A 95 -13.34 -5.49 7.47
C PHE A 95 -13.86 -5.96 8.85
N ASN A 96 -15.15 -5.83 9.10
CA ASN A 96 -15.73 -6.23 10.38
C ASN A 96 -15.81 -7.77 10.46
N PRO A 97 -15.09 -8.41 11.40
CA PRO A 97 -14.97 -9.87 11.48
C PRO A 97 -16.27 -10.61 11.79
N LYS A 98 -17.39 -9.91 12.04
CA LYS A 98 -18.71 -10.57 12.22
C LYS A 98 -19.21 -11.31 10.98
N LYS A 99 -18.53 -11.13 9.82
CA LYS A 99 -18.74 -11.87 8.57
C LYS A 99 -17.48 -12.64 8.14
N LYS A 100 -16.72 -13.21 9.07
CA LYS A 100 -15.58 -14.06 8.72
C LYS A 100 -16.05 -15.20 7.81
N MET A 101 -15.84 -15.06 6.50
CA MET A 101 -16.00 -16.14 5.54
C MET A 101 -14.70 -16.91 5.28
N SER A 102 -13.57 -16.40 5.74
CA SER A 102 -12.27 -17.04 5.58
C SER A 102 -11.36 -16.74 6.79
N SER A 103 -10.45 -17.66 7.05
CA SER A 103 -9.40 -17.51 8.06
C SER A 103 -8.11 -16.85 7.50
N SER A 104 -8.09 -16.41 6.23
CA SER A 104 -6.92 -15.84 5.59
C SER A 104 -7.01 -14.31 5.53
N GLY A 105 -5.94 -13.63 5.95
CA GLY A 105 -5.81 -12.17 5.87
C GLY A 105 -5.92 -11.64 4.44
N ASP A 106 -5.53 -12.43 3.44
CA ASP A 106 -5.62 -12.11 2.01
C ASP A 106 -7.05 -11.80 1.56
N TRP A 107 -8.03 -12.58 2.07
CA TRP A 107 -9.43 -12.38 1.78
C TRP A 107 -9.95 -11.08 2.41
N ASP A 108 -9.63 -10.83 3.67
CA ASP A 108 -10.09 -9.65 4.38
C ASP A 108 -9.57 -8.38 3.69
N ARG A 109 -8.28 -8.37 3.28
CA ARG A 109 -7.66 -7.28 2.54
C ARG A 109 -8.32 -7.04 1.18
N ALA A 110 -8.58 -8.11 0.44
CA ALA A 110 -9.27 -8.02 -0.85
C ALA A 110 -10.69 -7.42 -0.71
N CYS A 111 -11.44 -7.80 0.33
CA CYS A 111 -12.76 -7.24 0.63
C CYS A 111 -12.70 -5.76 1.03
N GLU A 112 -11.69 -5.34 1.78
CA GLU A 112 -11.48 -3.94 2.17
C GLU A 112 -11.23 -3.06 0.93
N ILE A 113 -10.35 -3.51 0.02
CA ILE A 113 -10.07 -2.84 -1.24
C ILE A 113 -11.33 -2.78 -2.12
N GLU A 114 -12.04 -3.89 -2.27
CA GLU A 114 -13.29 -3.93 -3.04
C GLU A 114 -14.32 -2.94 -2.50
N THR A 115 -14.49 -2.88 -1.18
CA THR A 115 -15.43 -1.97 -0.52
C THR A 115 -15.10 -0.53 -0.83
N TRP A 116 -13.81 -0.17 -0.76
CA TRP A 116 -13.33 1.16 -1.11
C TRP A 116 -13.59 1.48 -2.58
N VAL A 117 -13.21 0.58 -3.49
CA VAL A 117 -13.41 0.74 -4.95
C VAL A 117 -14.88 0.92 -5.30
N LYS A 118 -15.79 0.16 -4.71
CA LYS A 118 -17.25 0.31 -4.92
C LYS A 118 -17.78 1.65 -4.45
N SER A 119 -17.22 2.19 -3.35
CA SER A 119 -17.65 3.45 -2.75
C SER A 119 -17.15 4.66 -3.54
N PHE A 120 -15.89 4.66 -3.97
CA PHE A 120 -15.23 5.82 -4.56
C PHE A 120 -15.09 5.78 -6.08
N LYS A 121 -15.21 4.61 -6.70
CA LYS A 121 -15.22 4.37 -8.15
C LYS A 121 -14.05 5.07 -8.87
N PRO A 122 -12.79 4.71 -8.55
CA PRO A 122 -11.63 5.24 -9.26
C PRO A 122 -11.71 4.90 -10.76
N THR A 123 -11.05 5.70 -11.62
CA THR A 123 -11.02 5.43 -13.07
C THR A 123 -10.21 4.19 -13.42
N ASN A 124 -9.13 3.97 -12.67
CA ASN A 124 -8.34 2.74 -12.69
C ASN A 124 -7.63 2.58 -11.34
N TRP A 125 -7.19 1.35 -11.03
CA TRP A 125 -6.51 1.08 -9.78
C TRP A 125 -5.68 -0.20 -9.84
N ILE A 126 -4.69 -0.29 -8.95
CA ILE A 126 -3.94 -1.51 -8.64
C ILE A 126 -3.77 -1.63 -7.13
N SER A 127 -3.52 -2.86 -6.66
CA SER A 127 -2.96 -3.12 -5.34
C SER A 127 -1.50 -3.55 -5.49
N ILE A 128 -0.63 -3.05 -4.60
CA ILE A 128 0.77 -3.45 -4.45
C ILE A 128 0.90 -4.03 -3.05
N ASP A 129 1.18 -5.33 -2.95
CA ASP A 129 1.11 -6.09 -1.70
C ASP A 129 1.99 -7.34 -1.83
N ASP A 130 2.56 -7.85 -0.76
CA ASP A 130 3.30 -9.11 -0.75
C ASP A 130 2.36 -10.31 -0.59
N MET A 131 1.15 -10.09 -0.08
CA MET A 131 0.11 -11.10 0.07
C MET A 131 -0.45 -11.54 -1.29
N GLN A 132 -0.93 -12.79 -1.36
CA GLN A 132 -1.53 -13.35 -2.58
C GLN A 132 -3.00 -12.94 -2.75
N LEU A 133 -3.28 -11.67 -3.00
CA LEU A 133 -4.65 -11.17 -3.13
C LEU A 133 -5.42 -11.73 -4.33
N ASN A 134 -4.76 -12.37 -5.28
CA ASN A 134 -5.35 -12.92 -6.49
C ASN A 134 -6.50 -13.91 -6.22
N LEU A 135 -6.41 -14.73 -5.18
CA LEU A 135 -7.48 -15.67 -4.81
C LEU A 135 -8.70 -14.93 -4.27
N GLY A 136 -8.48 -13.93 -3.43
CA GLY A 136 -9.53 -13.05 -2.93
C GLY A 136 -10.22 -12.30 -4.07
N TYR A 137 -9.47 -11.69 -4.97
CA TYR A 137 -10.01 -10.98 -6.14
C TYR A 137 -10.81 -11.91 -7.06
N LYS A 138 -10.32 -13.10 -7.35
CA LYS A 138 -11.07 -14.09 -8.15
C LYS A 138 -12.41 -14.42 -7.54
N SER A 139 -12.47 -14.62 -6.23
CA SER A 139 -13.70 -14.94 -5.51
C SER A 139 -14.69 -13.76 -5.47
N LEU A 140 -14.18 -12.51 -5.54
CA LEU A 140 -14.99 -11.28 -5.62
C LEU A 140 -15.35 -10.88 -7.06
N GLY A 141 -14.93 -11.65 -8.07
CA GLY A 141 -15.13 -11.30 -9.48
C GLY A 141 -14.26 -10.13 -9.97
N ILE A 142 -13.19 -9.80 -9.23
CA ILE A 142 -12.23 -8.77 -9.61
C ILE A 142 -11.17 -9.37 -10.53
N ALA A 143 -10.83 -8.65 -11.59
CA ALA A 143 -9.79 -9.08 -12.51
C ALA A 143 -8.41 -9.11 -11.82
N GLN A 144 -7.69 -10.22 -11.95
CA GLN A 144 -6.38 -10.42 -11.29
C GLN A 144 -5.31 -9.41 -11.73
N PHE A 145 -5.49 -8.75 -12.88
CA PHE A 145 -4.54 -7.75 -13.34
C PHE A 145 -4.42 -6.54 -12.40
N HIS A 146 -5.41 -6.32 -11.52
CA HIS A 146 -5.36 -5.25 -10.52
C HIS A 146 -4.34 -5.50 -9.40
N HIS A 147 -3.82 -6.72 -9.26
CA HIS A 147 -2.81 -7.02 -8.25
C HIS A 147 -1.40 -7.03 -8.84
N VAL A 148 -0.48 -6.39 -8.14
CA VAL A 148 0.97 -6.48 -8.35
C VAL A 148 1.57 -7.06 -7.08
N GLN A 149 1.94 -8.32 -7.15
CA GLN A 149 2.61 -8.97 -6.03
C GLN A 149 4.09 -8.58 -6.01
N VAL A 150 4.55 -8.13 -4.87
CA VAL A 150 5.96 -7.84 -4.57
C VAL A 150 6.51 -8.86 -3.60
N ASN A 151 7.82 -8.84 -3.41
CA ASN A 151 8.48 -9.73 -2.47
C ASN A 151 8.28 -9.21 -1.04
N GLY A 152 7.69 -10.04 -0.17
CA GLY A 152 7.88 -9.93 1.27
C GLY A 152 9.13 -10.73 1.68
N ASP A 153 9.41 -10.85 2.98
CA ASP A 153 10.60 -11.51 3.57
C ASP A 153 10.87 -12.96 3.09
N TRP A 154 9.95 -13.57 2.36
CA TRP A 154 9.96 -14.99 1.97
C TRP A 154 10.33 -15.27 0.52
N GLY A 155 10.78 -14.29 -0.25
CA GLY A 155 11.41 -14.52 -1.55
C GLY A 155 10.48 -14.70 -2.77
N PHE A 156 9.18 -14.42 -2.66
CA PHE A 156 8.27 -14.52 -3.81
C PHE A 156 7.91 -13.13 -4.35
N GLY A 157 8.00 -12.92 -5.66
CA GLY A 157 7.41 -11.76 -6.33
C GLY A 157 8.36 -10.69 -6.87
N GLY A 158 9.55 -10.49 -6.33
CA GLY A 158 10.46 -9.39 -6.72
C GLY A 158 10.17 -8.06 -6.01
N LYS A 159 11.17 -7.18 -5.95
CA LYS A 159 11.10 -5.90 -5.28
C LYS A 159 10.17 -4.94 -6.03
N LEU A 160 9.64 -3.94 -5.35
CA LEU A 160 8.80 -2.92 -6.01
C LEU A 160 9.57 -2.20 -7.13
N ARG A 161 10.88 -1.99 -6.94
CA ARG A 161 11.75 -1.41 -7.97
C ARG A 161 11.71 -2.17 -9.29
N ASP A 162 11.62 -3.49 -9.25
CA ASP A 162 11.56 -4.35 -10.45
C ASP A 162 10.16 -4.37 -11.09
N LYS A 163 9.16 -3.79 -10.43
CA LYS A 163 7.74 -3.79 -10.83
C LYS A 163 7.23 -2.45 -11.36
N VAL A 164 8.07 -1.42 -11.46
CA VAL A 164 7.66 -0.07 -11.88
C VAL A 164 6.93 -0.10 -13.21
N ASP A 165 7.52 -0.70 -14.26
CA ASP A 165 6.94 -0.78 -15.59
C ASP A 165 5.60 -1.54 -15.61
N GLU A 166 5.49 -2.61 -14.82
CA GLU A 166 4.25 -3.38 -14.67
C GLU A 166 3.15 -2.51 -14.06
N CYS A 167 3.44 -1.78 -12.99
CA CYS A 167 2.50 -0.89 -12.32
C CYS A 167 2.03 0.23 -13.26
N VAL A 168 2.98 0.90 -13.93
CA VAL A 168 2.69 1.99 -14.87
C VAL A 168 1.82 1.49 -16.02
N LYS A 169 2.16 0.35 -16.63
CA LYS A 169 1.38 -0.25 -17.71
C LYS A 169 -0.04 -0.61 -17.28
N LYS A 170 -0.21 -1.15 -16.06
CA LYS A 170 -1.54 -1.50 -15.52
C LYS A 170 -2.39 -0.27 -15.24
N LEU A 171 -1.80 0.79 -14.68
CA LEU A 171 -2.52 2.02 -14.35
C LEU A 171 -2.86 2.88 -15.56
N ASN A 172 -2.11 2.79 -16.65
CA ASN A 172 -2.33 3.58 -17.86
C ASN A 172 -3.20 2.87 -18.94
N ARG A 173 -3.79 1.72 -18.58
CA ARG A 173 -4.83 1.07 -19.41
C ARG A 173 -6.15 1.79 -19.25
#